data_96379a1297ce89f20680918013da8167
#
_entry.id   96379a1297ce89f20680918013da8167
#
_cell.length_a   1.000
_cell.length_b   1.000
_cell.length_c   1.000
_cell.angle_alpha   90.00
_cell.angle_beta   90.00
_cell.angle_gamma   90.00
#
_symmetry.space_group_name_H-M   'P 1'
#
loop_
_entity.id
_entity.type
_entity.pdbx_description
1 polymer ?
#
loop_
_entity_poly.entity_id
_entity_poly.type
_entity_poly.pdbx_seq_one_letter_code
_entity_poly.pdbx_strand_id
1 'polypeptide(L)'
;MTRPYLGNPKYTIEVLQKYGFVFQKRFGQNFLIDTHVLDRIIGASEITKDDFVLEIGPGIGTMTQYLAEAAREVTAVEIDDALIPILQDTLKEWDNVS
;
A
#
# COMPACT_ATOMS: atom_id res chain seq x y z
N MET A 1 -16.63 -8.49 7.76
CA MET A 1 -15.27 -9.04 7.69
C MET A 1 -14.30 -7.93 7.33
N THR A 2 -13.22 -7.79 8.08
CA THR A 2 -12.26 -6.72 7.89
C THR A 2 -11.21 -7.12 6.87
N ARG A 3 -10.90 -6.22 5.92
CA ARG A 3 -9.79 -6.43 4.98
C ARG A 3 -8.45 -6.36 5.72
N PRO A 4 -7.41 -7.05 5.23
CA PRO A 4 -6.10 -7.05 5.87
C PRO A 4 -5.33 -5.75 5.59
N TYR A 5 -5.72 -4.71 6.30
CA TYR A 5 -5.06 -3.40 6.15
C TYR A 5 -3.65 -3.41 6.73
N LEU A 6 -2.69 -3.02 5.92
CA LEU A 6 -1.29 -2.95 6.33
C LEU A 6 -0.99 -1.78 7.28
N GLY A 7 -1.95 -0.88 7.48
CA GLY A 7 -1.87 0.10 8.56
C GLY A 7 -1.88 -0.54 9.94
N ASN A 8 -2.36 -1.78 10.03
CA ASN A 8 -2.25 -2.60 11.24
C ASN A 8 -0.90 -3.33 11.21
N PRO A 9 0.01 -3.06 12.17
CA PRO A 9 1.34 -3.68 12.18
C PRO A 9 1.34 -5.20 12.13
N LYS A 10 0.31 -5.83 12.68
CA LYS A 10 0.17 -7.29 12.65
C LYS A 10 0.21 -7.83 11.22
N TYR A 11 -0.56 -7.23 10.32
CA TYR A 11 -0.61 -7.69 8.93
C TYR A 11 0.68 -7.37 8.18
N THR A 12 1.31 -6.24 8.46
CA THR A 12 2.60 -5.89 7.88
C THR A 12 3.66 -6.93 8.26
N ILE A 13 3.73 -7.28 9.55
CA ILE A 13 4.69 -8.27 10.02
C ILE A 13 4.44 -9.63 9.39
N GLU A 14 3.18 -10.06 9.32
CA GLU A 14 2.83 -11.34 8.68
C GLU A 14 3.27 -11.39 7.22
N VAL A 15 3.04 -10.33 6.47
CA VAL A 15 3.43 -10.27 5.06
C VAL A 15 4.94 -10.32 4.90
N LEU A 16 5.67 -9.55 5.69
CA LEU A 16 7.14 -9.55 5.62
C LEU A 16 7.72 -10.92 5.95
N GLN A 17 7.15 -11.60 6.96
CA GLN A 17 7.59 -12.96 7.33
C GLN A 17 7.24 -13.97 6.24
N LYS A 18 6.04 -13.87 5.66
CA LYS A 18 5.57 -14.80 4.63
C LYS A 18 6.50 -14.81 3.42
N TYR A 19 6.97 -13.66 3.01
CA TYR A 19 7.84 -13.54 1.83
C TYR A 19 9.32 -13.51 2.14
N GLY A 20 9.70 -13.61 3.43
CA GLY A 20 11.09 -13.54 3.84
C GLY A 20 11.77 -12.27 3.38
N PHE A 21 11.02 -11.17 3.34
CA PHE A 21 11.50 -9.92 2.77
C PHE A 21 12.48 -9.23 3.72
N VAL A 22 13.64 -8.81 3.18
CA VAL A 22 14.65 -8.08 3.92
C VAL A 22 14.54 -6.60 3.58
N PHE A 23 14.42 -5.77 4.61
CA PHE A 23 14.33 -4.33 4.45
C PHE A 23 15.56 -3.78 3.72
N GLN A 24 15.33 -2.98 2.67
CA GLN A 24 16.39 -2.38 1.87
C GLN A 24 16.34 -0.85 1.93
N LYS A 25 17.15 -0.29 2.79
CA LYS A 25 17.19 1.17 3.01
C LYS A 25 17.54 1.97 1.77
N ARG A 26 18.32 1.39 0.85
CA ARG A 26 18.75 2.10 -0.38
C ARG A 26 17.60 2.48 -1.30
N PHE A 27 16.43 1.82 -1.15
CA PHE A 27 15.24 2.16 -1.92
C PHE A 27 14.28 3.05 -1.13
N GLY A 28 14.69 3.53 0.05
CA GLY A 28 13.85 4.33 0.91
C GLY A 28 12.67 3.58 1.51
N GLN A 29 12.76 2.25 1.60
CA GLN A 29 11.67 1.41 2.07
C GLN A 29 11.45 1.58 3.57
N ASN A 30 10.21 1.90 3.95
CA ASN A 30 9.75 1.93 5.31
C ASN A 30 8.32 1.42 5.32
N PHE A 31 8.11 0.24 5.90
CA PHE A 31 6.83 -0.45 5.80
C PHE A 31 5.89 -0.21 6.98
N LEU A 32 6.39 0.40 8.05
CA LEU A 32 5.58 0.63 9.25
C LEU A 32 5.02 2.05 9.22
N ILE A 33 3.78 2.19 8.75
CA ILE A 33 3.08 3.48 8.69
C ILE A 33 1.85 3.41 9.59
N ASP A 34 1.73 4.37 10.50
CA ASP A 34 0.61 4.48 11.43
C ASP A 34 -0.70 4.78 10.69
N THR A 35 -1.77 4.09 11.07
CA THR A 35 -3.10 4.30 10.49
C THR A 35 -3.57 5.75 10.59
N HIS A 36 -3.28 6.43 11.70
CA HIS A 36 -3.67 7.83 11.88
C HIS A 36 -2.97 8.74 10.87
N VAL A 37 -1.70 8.44 10.56
CA VAL A 37 -0.95 9.20 9.54
C VAL A 37 -1.56 8.95 8.17
N LEU A 38 -1.90 7.71 7.85
CA LEU A 38 -2.55 7.36 6.58
C LEU A 38 -3.88 8.10 6.42
N ASP A 39 -4.72 8.10 7.43
CA ASP A 39 -6.00 8.80 7.40
C ASP A 39 -5.83 10.29 7.20
N ARG A 40 -4.84 10.90 7.84
CA ARG A 40 -4.56 12.32 7.69
C ARG A 40 -4.08 12.67 6.29
N ILE A 41 -3.23 11.83 5.70
CA ILE A 41 -2.75 12.04 4.34
C ILE A 41 -3.93 11.95 3.35
N ILE A 42 -4.75 10.94 3.47
CA ILE A 42 -5.91 10.75 2.59
C ILE A 42 -6.88 11.94 2.74
N GLY A 43 -7.18 12.35 3.97
CA GLY A 43 -8.05 13.49 4.22
C GLY A 43 -7.51 14.79 3.63
N ALA A 44 -6.20 15.04 3.77
CA ALA A 44 -5.57 16.24 3.26
C ALA A 44 -5.48 16.27 1.74
N SER A 45 -5.43 15.09 1.10
CA SER A 45 -5.30 14.98 -0.36
C SER A 45 -6.57 15.38 -1.12
N GLU A 46 -7.72 15.34 -0.46
CA GLU A 46 -9.03 15.60 -1.06
C GLU A 46 -9.36 14.68 -2.24
N ILE A 47 -8.77 13.46 -2.26
CA ILE A 47 -9.05 12.46 -3.28
C ILE A 47 -10.51 12.00 -3.20
N THR A 48 -11.16 11.87 -4.35
CA THR A 48 -12.55 11.41 -4.47
C THR A 48 -12.65 10.24 -5.43
N LYS A 49 -13.83 9.64 -5.52
CA LYS A 49 -14.12 8.55 -6.47
C LYS A 49 -14.12 8.98 -7.93
N ASP A 50 -13.91 10.25 -8.21
CA ASP A 50 -13.70 10.75 -9.56
C ASP A 50 -12.23 10.82 -9.96
N ASP A 51 -11.32 10.56 -9.03
CA ASP A 51 -9.89 10.75 -9.24
C ASP A 51 -9.18 9.47 -9.63
N PHE A 52 -8.19 9.64 -10.51
CA PHE A 52 -7.20 8.62 -10.84
C PHE A 52 -5.91 9.01 -10.14
N VAL A 53 -5.32 8.08 -9.41
CA VAL A 53 -4.12 8.35 -8.61
C VAL A 53 -2.94 7.56 -9.15
N LEU A 54 -1.80 8.22 -9.28
CA LEU A 54 -0.53 7.58 -9.57
C LEU A 54 0.31 7.58 -8.30
N GLU A 55 0.68 6.40 -7.84
CA GLU A 55 1.56 6.25 -6.69
C GLU A 55 2.92 5.73 -7.12
N ILE A 56 3.97 6.43 -6.74
CA ILE A 56 5.35 6.03 -7.01
C ILE A 56 5.93 5.43 -5.74
N GLY A 57 6.45 4.20 -5.84
CA GLY A 57 7.06 3.52 -4.71
C GLY A 57 6.06 3.05 -3.66
N PRO A 58 5.07 2.21 -4.04
CA PRO A 58 4.06 1.76 -3.09
C PRO A 58 4.60 0.88 -1.96
N GLY A 59 5.83 0.38 -2.06
CA GLY A 59 6.39 -0.55 -1.10
C GLY A 59 5.61 -1.85 -1.08
N ILE A 60 5.08 -2.22 0.08
CA ILE A 60 4.23 -3.41 0.21
C ILE A 60 2.74 -3.12 0.04
N GLY A 61 2.38 -1.86 -0.29
CA GLY A 61 1.02 -1.48 -0.61
C GLY A 61 0.21 -0.86 0.50
N THR A 62 0.85 -0.43 1.59
CA THR A 62 0.15 0.14 2.75
C THR A 62 -0.69 1.36 2.38
N MET A 63 -0.06 2.38 1.79
CA MET A 63 -0.77 3.58 1.34
C MET A 63 -1.70 3.25 0.17
N THR A 64 -1.28 2.34 -0.71
CA THR A 64 -2.04 1.97 -1.90
C THR A 64 -3.43 1.47 -1.54
N GLN A 65 -3.56 0.68 -0.48
CA GLN A 65 -4.85 0.19 -0.01
C GLN A 65 -5.80 1.35 0.32
N TYR A 66 -5.30 2.36 1.02
CA TYR A 66 -6.09 3.53 1.40
C TYR A 66 -6.41 4.41 0.20
N LEU A 67 -5.46 4.58 -0.72
CA LEU A 67 -5.71 5.31 -1.97
C LEU A 67 -6.78 4.63 -2.81
N ALA A 68 -6.74 3.30 -2.89
CA ALA A 68 -7.72 2.53 -3.66
C ALA A 68 -9.13 2.69 -3.11
N GLU A 69 -9.27 2.83 -1.79
CA GLU A 69 -10.57 3.04 -1.19
C GLU A 69 -11.11 4.46 -1.41
N ALA A 70 -10.22 5.44 -1.52
CA ALA A 70 -10.61 6.84 -1.70
C ALA A 70 -10.81 7.22 -3.17
N ALA A 71 -10.02 6.65 -4.08
CA ALA A 71 -9.97 7.02 -5.49
C ALA A 71 -10.82 6.10 -6.36
N ARG A 72 -10.99 6.51 -7.62
CA ARG A 72 -11.62 5.67 -8.63
C ARG A 72 -10.68 4.55 -9.06
N GLU A 73 -9.45 4.90 -9.38
CA GLU A 73 -8.40 3.94 -9.74
C GLU A 73 -7.05 4.40 -9.22
N VAL A 74 -6.19 3.44 -8.93
CA VAL A 74 -4.81 3.70 -8.54
C VAL A 74 -3.89 2.91 -9.45
N THR A 75 -2.90 3.60 -10.01
CA THR A 75 -1.78 2.96 -10.71
C THR A 75 -0.55 3.12 -9.83
N ALA A 76 0.05 2.00 -9.46
CA ALA A 76 1.22 1.98 -8.60
C ALA A 76 2.45 1.54 -9.40
N VAL A 77 3.55 2.27 -9.24
CA VAL A 77 4.81 1.97 -9.93
C VAL A 77 5.87 1.67 -8.89
N GLU A 78 6.41 0.45 -8.94
CA GLU A 78 7.42 -0.01 -7.99
C GLU A 78 8.70 -0.42 -8.73
N ILE A 79 9.84 0.09 -8.26
CA ILE A 79 11.14 -0.19 -8.87
C ILE A 79 11.75 -1.52 -8.40
N ASP A 80 11.35 -2.00 -7.22
CA ASP A 80 11.91 -3.23 -6.65
C ASP A 80 11.07 -4.43 -7.06
N ASP A 81 11.61 -5.26 -7.96
CA ASP A 81 10.93 -6.45 -8.47
C ASP A 81 10.54 -7.42 -7.36
N ALA A 82 11.29 -7.44 -6.24
CA ALA A 82 10.99 -8.31 -5.13
C ALA A 82 9.66 -7.97 -4.46
N LEU A 83 9.20 -6.73 -4.60
CA LEU A 83 7.93 -6.28 -4.02
C LEU A 83 6.71 -6.62 -4.88
N ILE A 84 6.90 -6.92 -6.15
CA ILE A 84 5.76 -7.15 -7.05
C ILE A 84 4.88 -8.32 -6.60
N PRO A 85 5.42 -9.52 -6.26
CA PRO A 85 4.57 -10.60 -5.74
C PRO A 85 3.86 -10.23 -4.44
N ILE A 86 4.52 -9.43 -3.60
CA ILE A 86 3.94 -8.97 -2.33
C ILE A 86 2.76 -8.05 -2.61
N LEU A 87 2.91 -7.11 -3.54
CA LEU A 87 1.84 -6.20 -3.94
C LEU A 87 0.65 -6.96 -4.52
N GLN A 88 0.89 -7.98 -5.33
CA GLN A 88 -0.17 -8.80 -5.88
C GLN A 88 -1.00 -9.48 -4.79
N ASP A 89 -0.37 -9.85 -3.68
CA ASP A 89 -1.04 -10.44 -2.53
C ASP A 89 -1.76 -9.38 -1.69
N THR A 90 -1.07 -8.31 -1.32
CA THR A 90 -1.61 -7.31 -0.38
C THR A 90 -2.75 -6.48 -0.99
N LEU A 91 -2.80 -6.37 -2.31
CA LEU A 91 -3.80 -5.57 -3.02
C LEU A 91 -4.89 -6.40 -3.69
N LYS A 92 -4.90 -7.71 -3.50
CA LYS A 92 -5.82 -8.61 -4.21
C LYS A 92 -7.28 -8.36 -3.91
N GLU A 93 -7.60 -7.75 -2.76
CA GLU A 93 -8.99 -7.44 -2.39
C GLU A 93 -9.46 -6.07 -2.88
N TRP A 94 -8.60 -5.35 -3.59
CA TRP A 94 -8.93 -4.07 -4.22
C TRP A 94 -8.84 -4.23 -5.73
N ASP A 95 -9.97 -4.11 -6.41
CA ASP A 95 -10.09 -4.38 -7.85
C ASP A 95 -9.75 -3.17 -8.74
N ASN A 96 -9.45 -2.04 -8.13
CA ASN A 96 -9.17 -0.79 -8.83
C ASN A 96 -7.70 -0.36 -8.78
N VAL A 97 -6.80 -1.31 -8.56
CA VAL A 97 -5.34 -1.06 -8.55
C VAL A 97 -4.68 -1.77 -9.72
N SER A 98 -3.77 -1.08 -10.36
CA SER A 98 -2.95 -1.65 -11.44
C SER A 98 -1.47 -1.30 -11.29
#